data_336cb17ad1c681d9207d01630e248529
#
_entry.id   336cb17ad1c681d9207d01630e248529
#
_cell.length_a   1.000
_cell.length_b   1.000
_cell.length_c   1.000
_cell.angle_alpha   90.00
_cell.angle_beta   90.00
_cell.angle_gamma   90.00
#
_symmetry.space_group_name_H-M   'P 1'
#
loop_
_entity.id
_entity.type
_entity.pdbx_description
1 polymer ?
#
loop_
_entity_poly.entity_id
_entity_poly.type
_entity_poly.pdbx_seq_one_letter_code
_entity_poly.pdbx_strand_id
1 'polypeptide(L)'
;VPSVAANGLTLEYETLGDPANPPLLLVMGLGANMRLWPPELCDRLVAAGYYVVRFDNRDAGRSSSFDHLGRPFLLKEMIKVLLHMKVRSVYSLDDMARDSAGLIDALGFGKAHVVGASMGGMIAQNLAAQFPDKVATLTSIMSTTGRRKLPGPTPEARRALLSRPAKRGDVEGATRRLMVLLRAIGSHTYPAEEGELRGICERHVA
;
A
#
# COMPACT_ATOMS: atom_id res chain seq x y z
N VAL A 1 13.97 -12.65 0.70
CA VAL A 1 13.54 -11.32 0.22
C VAL A 1 14.52 -10.30 0.74
N PRO A 2 15.13 -9.47 -0.11
CA PRO A 2 16.09 -8.46 0.32
C PRO A 2 15.43 -7.35 1.15
N SER A 3 16.25 -6.70 1.96
CA SER A 3 15.86 -5.52 2.72
C SER A 3 16.93 -4.44 2.59
N VAL A 4 16.53 -3.18 2.78
CA VAL A 4 17.42 -2.03 2.68
C VAL A 4 17.08 -1.01 3.77
N ALA A 5 18.10 -0.31 4.25
CA ALA A 5 17.93 0.82 5.16
C ALA A 5 17.48 2.06 4.37
N ALA A 6 16.32 2.61 4.71
CA ALA A 6 15.75 3.79 4.10
C ALA A 6 15.04 4.65 5.16
N ASN A 7 15.29 5.93 5.21
CA ASN A 7 14.68 6.88 6.16
C ASN A 7 14.72 6.41 7.63
N GLY A 8 15.83 5.79 8.06
CA GLY A 8 16.00 5.25 9.42
C GLY A 8 15.24 3.98 9.74
N LEU A 9 14.64 3.33 8.74
CA LEU A 9 13.91 2.07 8.83
C LEU A 9 14.57 1.01 7.97
N THR A 10 14.22 -0.25 8.24
CA THR A 10 14.49 -1.37 7.33
C THR A 10 13.23 -1.64 6.52
N LEU A 11 13.32 -1.54 5.21
CA LEU A 11 12.23 -1.84 4.29
C LEU A 11 12.53 -3.13 3.53
N GLU A 12 11.59 -4.05 3.52
CA GLU A 12 11.64 -5.26 2.71
C GLU A 12 11.09 -4.97 1.31
N TYR A 13 11.77 -5.46 0.28
CA TYR A 13 11.39 -5.20 -1.11
C TYR A 13 11.68 -6.40 -2.01
N GLU A 14 11.06 -6.42 -3.16
CA GLU A 14 11.34 -7.35 -4.26
C GLU A 14 11.50 -6.57 -5.56
N THR A 15 12.33 -7.10 -6.45
CA THR A 15 12.55 -6.53 -7.78
C THR A 15 12.27 -7.57 -8.86
N LEU A 16 11.73 -7.13 -10.00
CA LEU A 16 11.43 -7.99 -11.15
C LEU A 16 11.85 -7.26 -12.43
N GLY A 17 12.36 -8.01 -13.39
CA GLY A 17 12.83 -7.47 -14.67
C GLY A 17 14.31 -7.13 -14.68
N ASP A 18 14.74 -6.44 -15.74
CA ASP A 18 16.13 -6.05 -15.94
C ASP A 18 16.43 -4.73 -15.21
N PRO A 19 17.46 -4.68 -14.35
CA PRO A 19 17.84 -3.47 -13.63
C PRO A 19 18.34 -2.33 -14.55
N ALA A 20 18.63 -2.60 -15.81
CA ALA A 20 18.95 -1.56 -16.79
C ALA A 20 17.71 -0.78 -17.28
N ASN A 21 16.51 -1.30 -17.04
CA ASN A 21 15.25 -0.67 -17.41
C ASN A 21 14.86 0.45 -16.45
N PRO A 22 13.98 1.40 -16.87
CA PRO A 22 13.44 2.43 -16.01
C PRO A 22 12.76 1.86 -14.77
N PRO A 23 13.10 2.32 -13.54
CA PRO A 23 12.51 1.81 -12.31
C PRO A 23 11.06 2.23 -12.16
N LEU A 24 10.21 1.29 -11.73
CA LEU A 24 8.81 1.49 -11.41
C LEU A 24 8.51 0.99 -10.01
N LEU A 25 8.18 1.92 -9.11
CA LEU A 25 7.89 1.65 -7.70
C LEU A 25 6.39 1.43 -7.49
N LEU A 26 6.03 0.30 -6.90
CA LEU A 26 4.67 -0.08 -6.54
C LEU A 26 4.43 0.15 -5.05
N VAL A 27 3.56 1.10 -4.70
CA VAL A 27 3.22 1.48 -3.32
C VAL A 27 1.85 0.94 -2.94
N MET A 28 1.80 0.00 -2.00
CA MET A 28 0.57 -0.67 -1.59
C MET A 28 -0.23 0.14 -0.55
N GLY A 29 -1.52 -0.21 -0.41
CA GLY A 29 -2.46 0.44 0.50
C GLY A 29 -2.38 -0.02 1.94
N LEU A 30 -3.34 0.45 2.75
CA LEU A 30 -3.41 0.22 4.19
C LEU A 30 -3.52 -1.27 4.54
N GLY A 31 -2.64 -1.72 5.44
CA GLY A 31 -2.67 -3.07 5.99
C GLY A 31 -2.34 -4.18 5.00
N ALA A 32 -1.83 -3.81 3.83
CA ALA A 32 -1.46 -4.75 2.79
C ALA A 32 0.06 -4.76 2.59
N ASN A 33 0.62 -5.94 2.37
CA ASN A 33 2.01 -6.13 2.01
C ASN A 33 2.20 -6.15 0.48
N MET A 34 3.43 -6.13 0.02
CA MET A 34 3.79 -6.08 -1.41
C MET A 34 3.26 -7.27 -2.23
N ARG A 35 2.94 -8.41 -1.60
CA ARG A 35 2.42 -9.62 -2.28
C ARG A 35 0.99 -9.46 -2.75
N LEU A 36 0.29 -8.40 -2.33
CA LEU A 36 -1.06 -8.11 -2.81
C LEU A 36 -1.06 -7.57 -4.26
N TRP A 37 0.08 -7.09 -4.77
CA TRP A 37 0.20 -6.80 -6.19
C TRP A 37 0.11 -8.09 -7.00
N PRO A 38 -0.86 -8.20 -7.95
CA PRO A 38 -1.01 -9.40 -8.77
C PRO A 38 0.27 -9.70 -9.56
N PRO A 39 0.76 -10.95 -9.57
CA PRO A 39 1.94 -11.33 -10.35
C PRO A 39 1.78 -10.98 -11.83
N GLU A 40 0.61 -11.21 -12.40
CA GLU A 40 0.31 -10.94 -13.81
C GLU A 40 0.45 -9.44 -14.15
N LEU A 41 0.11 -8.55 -13.21
CA LEU A 41 0.35 -7.11 -13.37
C LEU A 41 1.85 -6.82 -13.38
N CYS A 42 2.60 -7.39 -12.44
CA CYS A 42 4.05 -7.22 -12.37
C CYS A 42 4.72 -7.74 -13.65
N ASP A 43 4.34 -8.93 -14.12
CA ASP A 43 4.87 -9.54 -15.34
C ASP A 43 4.58 -8.67 -16.57
N ARG A 44 3.38 -8.11 -16.68
CA ARG A 44 3.03 -7.18 -17.77
C ARG A 44 3.84 -5.88 -17.72
N LEU A 45 4.12 -5.36 -16.53
CA LEU A 45 4.98 -4.17 -16.37
C LEU A 45 6.42 -4.48 -16.75
N VAL A 46 6.94 -5.65 -16.39
CA VAL A 46 8.27 -6.12 -16.83
C VAL A 46 8.31 -6.29 -18.34
N ALA A 47 7.30 -6.92 -18.93
CA ALA A 47 7.20 -7.08 -20.39
C ALA A 47 7.07 -5.74 -21.14
N ALA A 48 6.54 -4.71 -20.47
CA ALA A 48 6.49 -3.33 -20.98
C ALA A 48 7.82 -2.57 -20.83
N GLY A 49 8.88 -3.22 -20.34
CA GLY A 49 10.22 -2.66 -20.25
C GLY A 49 10.50 -1.87 -18.98
N TYR A 50 9.82 -2.17 -17.87
CA TYR A 50 10.10 -1.58 -16.57
C TYR A 50 10.89 -2.51 -15.66
N TYR A 51 11.74 -1.93 -14.82
CA TYR A 51 12.31 -2.59 -13.65
C TYR A 51 11.37 -2.37 -12.47
N VAL A 52 10.55 -3.38 -12.16
CA VAL A 52 9.49 -3.28 -11.16
C VAL A 52 10.04 -3.50 -9.77
N VAL A 53 9.78 -2.56 -8.87
CA VAL A 53 10.10 -2.64 -7.44
C VAL A 53 8.81 -2.60 -6.65
N ARG A 54 8.57 -3.60 -5.81
CA ARG A 54 7.48 -3.61 -4.82
C ARG A 54 8.07 -3.78 -3.43
N PHE A 55 7.48 -3.13 -2.44
CA PHE A 55 8.00 -3.14 -1.08
C PHE A 55 6.89 -3.13 -0.05
N ASP A 56 7.24 -3.55 1.15
CA ASP A 56 6.37 -3.45 2.31
C ASP A 56 6.52 -2.06 2.94
N ASN A 57 5.41 -1.34 3.04
CA ASN A 57 5.38 -0.10 3.81
C ASN A 57 5.76 -0.36 5.28
N ARG A 58 6.11 0.69 6.04
CA ARG A 58 6.22 0.58 7.50
C ARG A 58 4.95 -0.04 8.10
N ASP A 59 5.08 -0.85 9.14
CA ASP A 59 4.00 -1.63 9.76
C ASP A 59 3.31 -2.65 8.84
N ALA A 60 3.90 -2.99 7.71
CA ALA A 60 3.41 -4.03 6.81
C ALA A 60 4.47 -5.09 6.55
N GLY A 61 4.04 -6.34 6.35
CA GLY A 61 4.90 -7.47 6.00
C GLY A 61 6.06 -7.64 6.97
N ARG A 62 7.29 -7.54 6.46
CA ARG A 62 8.52 -7.67 7.23
C ARG A 62 9.33 -6.38 7.34
N SER A 63 8.81 -5.27 6.86
CA SER A 63 9.39 -3.95 7.10
C SER A 63 9.30 -3.57 8.57
N SER A 64 10.07 -2.56 8.99
CA SER A 64 10.10 -2.06 10.37
C SER A 64 8.71 -1.83 10.93
N SER A 65 8.44 -2.40 12.11
CA SER A 65 7.16 -2.29 12.83
C SER A 65 7.27 -1.33 14.00
N PHE A 66 6.19 -0.62 14.25
CA PHE A 66 5.98 0.27 15.40
C PHE A 66 5.05 -0.33 16.46
N ASP A 67 4.78 -1.64 16.40
CA ASP A 67 3.93 -2.36 17.37
C ASP A 67 4.34 -2.11 18.83
N HIS A 68 5.63 -1.85 19.09
CA HIS A 68 6.18 -1.52 20.42
C HIS A 68 5.64 -0.19 21.00
N LEU A 69 5.11 0.72 20.16
CA LEU A 69 4.48 1.97 20.57
C LEU A 69 2.99 1.82 20.91
N GLY A 70 2.48 0.59 20.82
CA GLY A 70 1.09 0.24 21.11
C GLY A 70 0.14 0.53 19.95
N ARG A 71 -1.01 -0.15 19.97
CA ARG A 71 -2.06 0.04 18.96
C ARG A 71 -3.02 1.13 19.39
N PRO A 72 -3.34 2.10 18.52
CA PRO A 72 -4.33 3.11 18.86
C PRO A 72 -5.70 2.44 19.08
N PHE A 73 -6.41 2.89 20.10
CA PHE A 73 -7.77 2.44 20.36
C PHE A 73 -8.70 3.07 19.30
N LEU A 74 -8.98 2.32 18.24
CA LEU A 74 -9.68 2.79 17.02
C LEU A 74 -10.95 3.58 17.33
N LEU A 75 -11.79 3.11 18.27
CA LEU A 75 -13.02 3.80 18.64
C LEU A 75 -12.75 5.19 19.20
N LYS A 76 -11.72 5.35 20.05
CA LYS A 76 -11.31 6.66 20.60
C LYS A 76 -10.83 7.60 19.50
N GLU A 77 -10.06 7.09 18.55
CA GLU A 77 -9.56 7.89 17.43
C GLU A 77 -10.70 8.25 16.44
N MET A 78 -11.64 7.34 16.21
CA MET A 78 -12.86 7.63 15.43
C MET A 78 -13.71 8.74 16.06
N ILE A 79 -13.89 8.73 17.38
CA ILE A 79 -14.61 9.80 18.09
C ILE A 79 -13.88 11.13 17.93
N LYS A 80 -12.54 11.15 18.00
CA LYS A 80 -11.74 12.36 17.77
C LYS A 80 -11.95 12.91 16.36
N VAL A 81 -11.94 12.03 15.34
CA VAL A 81 -12.23 12.42 13.95
C VAL A 81 -13.62 13.04 13.83
N LEU A 82 -14.64 12.41 14.44
CA LEU A 82 -16.01 12.91 14.43
C LEU A 82 -16.14 14.29 15.12
N LEU A 83 -15.39 14.49 16.21
CA LEU A 83 -15.34 15.75 16.94
C LEU A 83 -14.34 16.77 16.35
N HIS A 84 -13.80 16.51 15.17
CA HIS A 84 -12.78 17.35 14.51
C HIS A 84 -11.54 17.62 15.38
N MET A 85 -11.26 16.75 16.33
CA MET A 85 -10.09 16.81 17.19
C MET A 85 -8.85 16.26 16.47
N LYS A 86 -7.68 16.72 16.92
CA LYS A 86 -6.39 16.24 16.40
C LYS A 86 -6.18 14.77 16.76
N VAL A 87 -6.10 13.90 15.75
CA VAL A 87 -5.69 12.49 15.92
C VAL A 87 -4.17 12.46 16.07
N ARG A 88 -3.67 11.80 17.12
CA ARG A 88 -2.24 11.53 17.26
C ARG A 88 -1.92 10.23 16.54
N SER A 89 -1.21 10.35 15.45
CA SER A 89 -0.63 9.19 14.75
C SER A 89 0.84 9.04 15.13
N VAL A 90 1.33 7.81 15.17
CA VAL A 90 2.76 7.49 15.39
C VAL A 90 3.60 7.99 14.22
N TYR A 91 3.02 7.95 13.02
CA TYR A 91 3.61 8.46 11.78
C TYR A 91 2.51 8.99 10.85
N SER A 92 2.90 9.74 9.86
CA SER A 92 2.02 10.38 8.88
C SER A 92 2.22 9.79 7.48
N LEU A 93 1.36 10.18 6.54
CA LEU A 93 1.58 9.88 5.12
C LEU A 93 2.86 10.55 4.57
N ASP A 94 3.25 11.69 5.16
CA ASP A 94 4.49 12.37 4.81
C ASP A 94 5.72 11.54 5.22
N ASP A 95 5.66 10.87 6.38
CA ASP A 95 6.73 9.96 6.79
C ASP A 95 6.83 8.76 5.85
N MET A 96 5.69 8.21 5.41
CA MET A 96 5.65 7.11 4.44
C MET A 96 6.14 7.55 3.04
N ALA A 97 5.89 8.80 2.67
CA ALA A 97 6.45 9.38 1.44
C ALA A 97 7.98 9.52 1.53
N ARG A 98 8.52 9.91 2.69
CA ARG A 98 9.97 9.92 2.95
C ARG A 98 10.58 8.53 2.89
N ASP A 99 9.86 7.49 3.33
CA ASP A 99 10.32 6.09 3.21
C ASP A 99 10.45 5.70 1.73
N SER A 100 9.44 6.04 0.94
CA SER A 100 9.46 5.77 -0.50
C SER A 100 10.58 6.53 -1.20
N ALA A 101 10.82 7.79 -0.82
CA ALA A 101 11.95 8.59 -1.33
C ALA A 101 13.29 7.98 -0.92
N GLY A 102 13.42 7.58 0.35
CA GLY A 102 14.61 6.91 0.86
C GLY A 102 14.88 5.56 0.20
N LEU A 103 13.83 4.82 -0.15
CA LEU A 103 13.96 3.57 -0.90
C LEU A 103 14.49 3.80 -2.32
N ILE A 104 13.99 4.82 -3.01
CA ILE A 104 14.48 5.23 -4.34
C ILE A 104 15.99 5.55 -4.26
N ASP A 105 16.41 6.29 -3.23
CA ASP A 105 17.82 6.64 -3.03
C ASP A 105 18.67 5.42 -2.69
N ALA A 106 18.20 4.59 -1.76
CA ALA A 106 18.93 3.42 -1.28
C ALA A 106 19.14 2.35 -2.38
N LEU A 107 18.22 2.31 -3.36
CA LEU A 107 18.35 1.44 -4.54
C LEU A 107 19.16 2.09 -5.68
N GLY A 108 19.66 3.32 -5.49
CA GLY A 108 20.47 4.02 -6.48
C GLY A 108 19.68 4.59 -7.67
N PHE A 109 18.37 4.73 -7.55
CA PHE A 109 17.55 5.29 -8.62
C PHE A 109 17.57 6.82 -8.56
N GLY A 110 17.82 7.48 -9.70
CA GLY A 110 17.67 8.93 -9.78
C GLY A 110 16.20 9.35 -9.71
N LYS A 111 15.38 8.70 -10.54
CA LYS A 111 13.91 8.89 -10.59
C LYS A 111 13.24 7.53 -10.80
N ALA A 112 12.00 7.41 -10.32
CA ALA A 112 11.17 6.23 -10.56
C ALA A 112 9.78 6.62 -11.08
N HIS A 113 9.18 5.78 -11.91
CA HIS A 113 7.75 5.80 -12.12
C HIS A 113 7.08 5.29 -10.85
N VAL A 114 6.03 5.95 -10.36
CA VAL A 114 5.40 5.59 -9.09
C VAL A 114 3.94 5.24 -9.32
N VAL A 115 3.56 4.04 -8.90
CA VAL A 115 2.17 3.54 -8.94
C VAL A 115 1.73 3.26 -7.52
N GLY A 116 0.69 3.95 -7.06
CA GLY A 116 0.15 3.76 -5.72
C GLY A 116 -1.32 3.36 -5.73
N ALA A 117 -1.68 2.36 -4.93
CA ALA A 117 -3.04 1.89 -4.79
C ALA A 117 -3.64 2.30 -3.43
N SER A 118 -4.87 2.86 -3.42
CA SER A 118 -5.58 3.26 -2.20
C SER A 118 -4.74 4.23 -1.34
N MET A 119 -4.43 3.92 -0.08
CA MET A 119 -3.50 4.70 0.75
C MET A 119 -2.12 4.84 0.08
N GLY A 120 -1.66 3.82 -0.67
CA GLY A 120 -0.42 3.91 -1.46
C GLY A 120 -0.48 5.02 -2.52
N GLY A 121 -1.65 5.28 -3.09
CA GLY A 121 -1.86 6.42 -3.98
C GLY A 121 -1.77 7.77 -3.26
N MET A 122 -2.21 7.86 -2.00
CA MET A 122 -2.02 9.05 -1.17
C MET A 122 -0.54 9.27 -0.83
N ILE A 123 0.19 8.20 -0.51
CA ILE A 123 1.64 8.23 -0.27
C ILE A 123 2.36 8.70 -1.55
N ALA A 124 2.02 8.14 -2.70
CA ALA A 124 2.60 8.48 -3.99
C ALA A 124 2.34 9.94 -4.39
N GLN A 125 1.15 10.48 -4.08
CA GLN A 125 0.84 11.91 -4.28
C GLN A 125 1.71 12.80 -3.37
N ASN A 126 1.87 12.44 -2.09
CA ASN A 126 2.77 13.15 -1.17
C ASN A 126 4.24 13.06 -1.63
N LEU A 127 4.67 11.89 -2.09
CA LEU A 127 6.01 11.69 -2.65
C LEU A 127 6.25 12.62 -3.85
N ALA A 128 5.32 12.65 -4.81
CA ALA A 128 5.44 13.52 -5.98
C ALA A 128 5.42 15.02 -5.64
N ALA A 129 4.66 15.40 -4.61
CA ALA A 129 4.59 16.80 -4.18
C ALA A 129 5.82 17.26 -3.39
N GLN A 130 6.39 16.40 -2.54
CA GLN A 130 7.50 16.75 -1.66
C GLN A 130 8.88 16.46 -2.30
N PHE A 131 8.95 15.47 -3.19
CA PHE A 131 10.18 15.00 -3.85
C PHE A 131 10.00 14.89 -5.36
N PRO A 132 9.64 15.98 -6.06
CA PRO A 132 9.35 15.94 -7.51
C PRO A 132 10.54 15.43 -8.34
N ASP A 133 11.76 15.63 -7.85
CA ASP A 133 12.97 15.16 -8.52
C ASP A 133 13.13 13.65 -8.52
N LYS A 134 12.41 12.94 -7.63
CA LYS A 134 12.44 11.47 -7.51
C LYS A 134 11.30 10.78 -8.26
N VAL A 135 10.34 11.53 -8.79
CA VAL A 135 9.16 10.98 -9.46
C VAL A 135 9.18 11.32 -10.95
N ALA A 136 9.30 10.30 -11.79
CA ALA A 136 9.22 10.44 -13.23
C ALA A 136 7.77 10.61 -13.70
N THR A 137 6.88 9.74 -13.20
CA THR A 137 5.42 9.81 -13.40
C THR A 137 4.70 9.29 -12.18
N LEU A 138 3.46 9.73 -11.98
CA LEU A 138 2.56 9.30 -10.91
C LEU A 138 1.31 8.63 -11.48
N THR A 139 1.03 7.42 -11.05
CA THR A 139 -0.25 6.73 -11.27
C THR A 139 -0.91 6.47 -9.92
N SER A 140 -2.10 7.03 -9.72
CA SER A 140 -2.87 6.91 -8.47
C SER A 140 -4.14 6.11 -8.73
N ILE A 141 -4.24 4.90 -8.15
CA ILE A 141 -5.32 3.93 -8.38
C ILE A 141 -6.25 3.92 -7.17
N MET A 142 -7.57 4.03 -7.37
CA MET A 142 -8.62 3.98 -6.35
C MET A 142 -8.29 4.79 -5.07
N SER A 143 -7.76 5.99 -5.25
CA SER A 143 -7.21 6.85 -4.20
C SER A 143 -7.87 8.24 -4.18
N THR A 144 -7.47 9.09 -3.26
CA THR A 144 -7.98 10.46 -3.09
C THR A 144 -6.89 11.39 -2.61
N THR A 145 -7.05 12.69 -2.85
CA THR A 145 -6.22 13.74 -2.25
C THR A 145 -6.60 14.07 -0.80
N GLY A 146 -7.65 13.45 -0.26
CA GLY A 146 -8.16 13.76 1.08
C GLY A 146 -8.95 15.06 1.19
N ARG A 147 -9.25 15.76 0.09
CA ARG A 147 -10.07 16.99 0.13
C ARG A 147 -11.48 16.65 0.60
N ARG A 148 -11.96 17.36 1.64
CA ARG A 148 -13.28 17.13 2.30
C ARG A 148 -14.50 17.18 1.34
N LYS A 149 -14.37 17.85 0.20
CA LYS A 149 -15.45 17.98 -0.79
C LYS A 149 -15.53 16.79 -1.76
N LEU A 150 -14.53 15.89 -1.74
CA LEU A 150 -14.54 14.70 -2.58
C LEU A 150 -15.44 13.62 -1.97
N PRO A 151 -16.15 12.84 -2.78
CA PRO A 151 -16.93 11.72 -2.27
C PRO A 151 -16.02 10.71 -1.56
N GLY A 152 -16.50 10.24 -0.42
CA GLY A 152 -15.84 9.15 0.32
C GLY A 152 -16.12 7.78 -0.30
N PRO A 153 -15.62 6.71 0.36
CA PRO A 153 -15.92 5.35 -0.07
C PRO A 153 -17.43 5.06 0.06
N THR A 154 -17.92 4.16 -0.79
CA THR A 154 -19.31 3.68 -0.69
C THR A 154 -19.58 3.09 0.69
N PRO A 155 -20.85 3.03 1.15
CA PRO A 155 -21.19 2.42 2.44
C PRO A 155 -20.71 0.97 2.54
N GLU A 156 -20.73 0.21 1.45
CA GLU A 156 -20.26 -1.16 1.35
C GLU A 156 -18.73 -1.24 1.55
N ALA A 157 -17.97 -0.48 0.76
CA ALA A 157 -16.53 -0.40 0.88
C ALA A 157 -16.09 0.04 2.28
N ARG A 158 -16.78 1.04 2.86
CA ARG A 158 -16.51 1.52 4.22
C ARG A 158 -16.76 0.42 5.26
N ARG A 159 -17.85 -0.34 5.14
CA ARG A 159 -18.15 -1.46 6.05
C ARG A 159 -17.09 -2.55 5.95
N ALA A 160 -16.66 -2.89 4.74
CA ALA A 160 -15.61 -3.88 4.50
C ALA A 160 -14.25 -3.43 5.08
N LEU A 161 -13.85 -2.18 4.85
CA LEU A 161 -12.61 -1.59 5.37
C LEU A 161 -12.57 -1.56 6.92
N LEU A 162 -13.72 -1.26 7.56
CA LEU A 162 -13.85 -1.19 9.03
C LEU A 162 -14.19 -2.53 9.68
N SER A 163 -14.27 -3.61 8.91
CA SER A 163 -14.54 -4.95 9.44
C SER A 163 -13.43 -5.39 10.40
N ARG A 164 -13.82 -6.17 11.44
CA ARG A 164 -12.86 -6.65 12.44
C ARG A 164 -11.79 -7.52 11.77
N PRO A 165 -10.51 -7.37 12.15
CA PRO A 165 -9.45 -8.27 11.71
C PRO A 165 -9.76 -9.71 12.12
N ALA A 166 -9.29 -10.67 11.34
CA ALA A 166 -9.30 -12.08 11.73
C ALA A 166 -8.46 -12.28 13.02
N LYS A 167 -8.72 -13.34 13.74
CA LYS A 167 -7.90 -13.71 14.91
C LYS A 167 -6.47 -14.02 14.45
N ARG A 168 -5.50 -13.75 15.31
CA ARG A 168 -4.10 -14.08 15.02
C ARG A 168 -3.96 -15.58 14.80
N GLY A 169 -3.37 -15.99 13.67
CA GLY A 169 -3.22 -17.39 13.25
C GLY A 169 -4.41 -17.97 12.49
N ASP A 170 -5.52 -17.24 12.34
CA ASP A 170 -6.66 -17.64 11.52
C ASP A 170 -6.44 -17.21 10.07
N VAL A 171 -5.61 -17.98 9.34
CA VAL A 171 -5.27 -17.74 7.94
C VAL A 171 -6.51 -17.75 7.04
N GLU A 172 -7.39 -18.74 7.22
CA GLU A 172 -8.61 -18.86 6.40
C GLU A 172 -9.58 -17.69 6.65
N GLY A 173 -9.74 -17.27 7.92
CA GLY A 173 -10.55 -16.10 8.26
C GLY A 173 -9.96 -14.81 7.70
N ALA A 174 -8.63 -14.65 7.72
CA ALA A 174 -7.94 -13.51 7.14
C ALA A 174 -8.10 -13.47 5.61
N THR A 175 -7.92 -14.60 4.94
CA THR A 175 -8.12 -14.75 3.49
C THR A 175 -9.55 -14.40 3.10
N ARG A 176 -10.54 -14.96 3.77
CA ARG A 176 -11.96 -14.70 3.50
C ARG A 176 -12.31 -13.22 3.70
N ARG A 177 -11.82 -12.62 4.78
CA ARG A 177 -12.03 -11.19 5.05
C ARG A 177 -11.44 -10.32 3.94
N LEU A 178 -10.23 -10.64 3.48
CA LEU A 178 -9.56 -9.91 2.42
C LEU A 178 -10.32 -10.06 1.09
N MET A 179 -10.82 -11.26 0.77
CA MET A 179 -11.67 -11.48 -0.40
C MET A 179 -12.93 -10.62 -0.38
N VAL A 180 -13.62 -10.55 0.77
CA VAL A 180 -14.81 -9.69 0.96
C VAL A 180 -14.44 -8.22 0.74
N LEU A 181 -13.31 -7.77 1.28
CA LEU A 181 -12.83 -6.41 1.08
C LEU A 181 -12.53 -6.13 -0.39
N LEU A 182 -11.76 -6.98 -1.05
CA LEU A 182 -11.38 -6.78 -2.46
C LEU A 182 -12.58 -6.83 -3.41
N ARG A 183 -13.60 -7.64 -3.12
CA ARG A 183 -14.88 -7.62 -3.85
C ARG A 183 -15.64 -6.31 -3.66
N ALA A 184 -15.70 -5.82 -2.42
CA ALA A 184 -16.42 -4.58 -2.10
C ALA A 184 -15.80 -3.31 -2.71
N ILE A 185 -14.48 -3.32 -2.96
CA ILE A 185 -13.75 -2.20 -3.58
C ILE A 185 -13.42 -2.45 -5.06
N GLY A 186 -13.66 -3.64 -5.56
CA GLY A 186 -13.37 -4.05 -6.92
C GLY A 186 -14.36 -3.51 -7.93
N SER A 187 -14.08 -3.75 -9.22
CA SER A 187 -14.97 -3.37 -10.30
C SER A 187 -16.18 -4.31 -10.39
N HIS A 188 -17.39 -3.74 -10.44
CA HIS A 188 -18.59 -4.51 -10.73
C HIS A 188 -18.70 -4.90 -12.22
N THR A 189 -18.08 -4.12 -13.10
CA THR A 189 -18.07 -4.40 -14.55
C THR A 189 -17.04 -5.47 -14.92
N TYR A 190 -15.93 -5.52 -14.19
CA TYR A 190 -14.84 -6.47 -14.41
C TYR A 190 -14.53 -7.18 -13.08
N PRO A 191 -15.41 -8.08 -12.63
CA PRO A 191 -15.18 -8.81 -11.39
C PRO A 191 -14.01 -9.76 -11.56
N ALA A 192 -13.15 -9.83 -10.54
CA ALA A 192 -12.10 -10.84 -10.51
C ALA A 192 -12.72 -12.24 -10.32
N GLU A 193 -12.17 -13.25 -11.00
CA GLU A 193 -12.55 -14.63 -10.79
C GLU A 193 -12.26 -15.08 -9.35
N GLU A 194 -13.11 -15.95 -8.81
CA GLU A 194 -13.02 -16.35 -7.40
C GLU A 194 -11.71 -17.06 -7.07
N GLY A 195 -11.25 -17.95 -7.96
CA GLY A 195 -9.98 -18.67 -7.77
C GLY A 195 -8.77 -17.74 -7.82
N GLU A 196 -8.74 -16.80 -8.75
CA GLU A 196 -7.69 -15.78 -8.85
C GLU A 196 -7.66 -14.88 -7.61
N LEU A 197 -8.83 -14.36 -7.21
CA LEU A 197 -8.97 -13.53 -6.03
C LEU A 197 -8.51 -14.25 -4.76
N ARG A 198 -8.91 -15.51 -4.60
CA ARG A 198 -8.50 -16.35 -3.48
C ARG A 198 -6.99 -16.54 -3.47
N GLY A 199 -6.39 -16.88 -4.60
CA GLY A 199 -4.95 -17.07 -4.71
C GLY A 199 -4.14 -15.81 -4.37
N ILE A 200 -4.62 -14.61 -4.77
CA ILE A 200 -4.03 -13.33 -4.39
C ILE A 200 -4.09 -13.14 -2.86
N CYS A 201 -5.26 -13.42 -2.26
CA CYS A 201 -5.46 -13.25 -0.82
C CYS A 201 -4.60 -14.23 0.00
N GLU A 202 -4.51 -15.49 -0.42
CA GLU A 202 -3.68 -16.50 0.25
C GLU A 202 -2.20 -16.13 0.23
N ARG A 203 -1.67 -15.65 -0.90
CA ARG A 203 -0.28 -15.17 -0.99
C ARG A 203 0.01 -13.98 -0.08
N HIS A 204 -0.99 -13.12 0.13
CA HIS A 204 -0.85 -11.97 1.02
C HIS A 204 -0.85 -12.38 2.49
N VAL A 205 -1.65 -13.36 2.88
CA VAL A 205 -1.82 -13.79 4.28
C VAL A 205 -0.70 -14.74 4.72
N ALA A 206 -0.10 -15.50 3.79
CA ALA A 206 1.04 -16.41 4.05
C ALA A 206 2.33 -15.65 4.37
#